data_79c64fb90783c0c8183afcd66d04011a
#
_entry.id   79c64fb90783c0c8183afcd66d04011a
#
_cell.length_a   1.000
_cell.length_b   1.000
_cell.length_c   1.000
_cell.angle_alpha   90.00
_cell.angle_beta   90.00
_cell.angle_gamma   90.00
#
_symmetry.space_group_name_H-M   'P 1'
#
loop_
_entity.id
_entity.type
_entity.pdbx_description
1 polymer ?
#
loop_
_entity_poly.entity_id
_entity_poly.type
_entity_poly.pdbx_seq_one_letter_code
_entity_poly.pdbx_strand_id
1 'polypeptide(L)'
;MRITSRLVVVFLCLGVTAYAADEMIALKAERMFDGTSKTLVQHGVVIVQGNKIVDVGSNLTIPNGAQVIDFGDATLSPGFMDAHTHLTLDFTGNFNERRLAELTTNVSEMAIRATVFARATVEAGFTTVRDVGSRYVGSREFVDVALRNAINKGLVVGPRMLVATKGIGATGGHFDPTSGYRDLLFGREADYTDGIVDSPEDVRKAVRFEVKNGADVIKAAVSGGVLSLADEVDTPQLTPGEMAALVDESHRLRKKVAVHCHGDQAAREAIEAGVDSIEHGSFMKPETLTLMKNKGTYLTPTLMASEWIMSKIDNYPPALQLKARAAYNARSEMFRNALKMGIKISFGTDAAVFPHGQNAKEFALMTGLGMTPIDALRTATSNDAELLGIAQKAGTLEKGKLADIIAMPGDPTADITATERVSFVMKEGKIIRNGPRAPQSAAVSSDPPDISMPVD
;
A
#
# COMPACT_ATOMS: atom_id res chain seq x y z
N MET A 1 73.33 14.17 -39.61
CA MET A 1 72.41 13.74 -38.57
C MET A 1 71.03 13.75 -39.20
N ARG A 2 70.49 12.58 -39.60
CA ARG A 2 69.18 12.47 -40.28
C ARG A 2 68.16 12.12 -39.23
N ILE A 3 67.13 12.99 -38.98
CA ILE A 3 66.01 12.78 -38.09
C ILE A 3 64.90 12.15 -38.94
N THR A 4 64.55 10.89 -38.67
CA THR A 4 63.38 10.18 -39.24
C THR A 4 62.19 10.38 -38.36
N SER A 5 61.26 11.21 -38.81
CA SER A 5 59.91 11.35 -38.15
C SER A 5 59.09 10.11 -38.42
N ARG A 6 58.66 9.39 -37.32
CA ARG A 6 57.69 8.33 -37.39
C ARG A 6 56.29 8.92 -37.19
N LEU A 7 55.47 8.80 -38.21
CA LEU A 7 54.04 9.15 -38.14
C LEU A 7 53.29 8.03 -37.39
N VAL A 8 52.74 8.35 -36.22
CA VAL A 8 51.86 7.43 -35.48
C VAL A 8 50.42 7.73 -35.90
N VAL A 9 49.84 6.81 -36.66
CA VAL A 9 48.40 6.87 -37.01
C VAL A 9 47.62 6.19 -35.88
N VAL A 10 46.86 6.98 -35.10
CA VAL A 10 45.94 6.50 -34.09
C VAL A 10 44.60 6.20 -34.78
N PHE A 11 44.25 4.92 -34.90
CA PHE A 11 42.91 4.51 -35.30
C PHE A 11 41.96 4.69 -34.15
N LEU A 12 41.06 5.69 -34.20
CA LEU A 12 39.94 5.85 -33.30
C LEU A 12 38.83 4.88 -33.75
N CYS A 13 38.73 3.71 -33.10
CA CYS A 13 37.58 2.84 -33.25
C CYS A 13 36.38 3.47 -32.51
N LEU A 14 35.51 4.17 -33.24
CA LEU A 14 34.18 4.53 -32.77
C LEU A 14 33.37 3.25 -32.66
N GLY A 15 33.35 2.68 -31.45
CA GLY A 15 32.42 1.61 -31.09
C GLY A 15 30.98 2.16 -31.11
N VAL A 16 30.25 1.89 -32.17
CA VAL A 16 28.81 2.07 -32.20
C VAL A 16 28.25 0.99 -31.30
N THR A 17 27.93 1.33 -30.04
CA THR A 17 27.08 0.50 -29.19
C THR A 17 25.71 0.49 -29.84
N ALA A 18 25.42 -0.56 -30.61
CA ALA A 18 24.04 -0.85 -31.00
C ALA A 18 23.27 -1.11 -29.71
N TYR A 19 22.43 -0.18 -29.29
CA TYR A 19 21.39 -0.44 -28.32
C TYR A 19 20.52 -1.51 -28.98
N ALA A 20 20.53 -2.73 -28.41
CA ALA A 20 19.52 -3.73 -28.75
C ALA A 20 18.17 -3.07 -28.50
N ALA A 21 17.31 -2.98 -29.52
CA ALA A 21 15.96 -2.50 -29.34
C ALA A 21 15.30 -3.40 -28.29
N ASP A 22 14.71 -2.81 -27.25
CA ASP A 22 14.00 -3.56 -26.21
C ASP A 22 13.01 -4.52 -26.89
N GLU A 23 13.07 -5.80 -26.52
CA GLU A 23 12.23 -6.85 -27.06
C GLU A 23 10.75 -6.50 -26.83
N MET A 24 9.92 -6.64 -27.86
CA MET A 24 8.48 -6.41 -27.74
C MET A 24 7.80 -7.67 -27.18
N ILE A 25 6.92 -7.47 -26.21
CA ILE A 25 6.09 -8.52 -25.62
C ILE A 25 4.63 -8.20 -25.90
N ALA A 26 3.89 -9.14 -26.50
CA ALA A 26 2.44 -9.05 -26.67
C ALA A 26 1.75 -9.97 -25.67
N LEU A 27 0.99 -9.38 -24.74
CA LEU A 27 0.17 -10.08 -23.76
C LEU A 27 -1.25 -10.18 -24.32
N LYS A 28 -1.84 -11.37 -24.34
CA LYS A 28 -3.13 -11.63 -24.95
C LYS A 28 -4.00 -12.49 -24.04
N ALA A 29 -5.28 -12.15 -23.92
CA ALA A 29 -6.28 -12.93 -23.19
C ALA A 29 -7.68 -12.74 -23.79
N GLU A 30 -8.61 -13.63 -23.43
CA GLU A 30 -10.02 -13.55 -23.86
C GLU A 30 -10.66 -12.22 -23.41
N ARG A 31 -10.26 -11.69 -22.25
CA ARG A 31 -10.83 -10.46 -21.68
C ARG A 31 -9.73 -9.50 -21.20
N MET A 32 -10.10 -8.23 -21.12
CA MET A 32 -9.25 -7.18 -20.56
C MET A 32 -10.10 -6.17 -19.78
N PHE A 33 -9.70 -5.90 -18.55
CA PHE A 33 -10.12 -4.72 -17.79
C PHE A 33 -9.08 -3.62 -17.99
N ASP A 34 -9.45 -2.54 -18.62
CA ASP A 34 -8.51 -1.44 -18.95
C ASP A 34 -8.32 -0.41 -17.82
N GLY A 35 -9.11 -0.51 -16.75
CA GLY A 35 -9.10 0.43 -15.63
C GLY A 35 -10.11 1.58 -15.77
N THR A 36 -10.76 1.76 -16.93
CA THR A 36 -11.68 2.87 -17.21
C THR A 36 -13.06 2.42 -17.69
N SER A 37 -13.12 1.39 -18.50
CA SER A 37 -14.35 0.90 -19.12
C SER A 37 -15.36 0.35 -18.11
N LYS A 38 -16.65 0.46 -18.42
CA LYS A 38 -17.74 -0.08 -17.59
C LYS A 38 -17.95 -1.59 -17.76
N THR A 39 -17.33 -2.17 -18.77
CA THR A 39 -17.39 -3.61 -19.10
C THR A 39 -16.01 -4.07 -19.52
N LEU A 40 -15.79 -5.40 -19.49
CA LEU A 40 -14.54 -5.97 -19.98
C LEU A 40 -14.46 -5.85 -21.52
N VAL A 41 -13.29 -5.50 -22.01
CA VAL A 41 -12.95 -5.54 -23.43
C VAL A 41 -12.70 -6.99 -23.82
N GLN A 42 -13.36 -7.48 -24.89
CA GLN A 42 -13.16 -8.85 -25.40
C GLN A 42 -11.89 -8.92 -26.26
N HIS A 43 -11.21 -10.09 -26.23
CA HIS A 43 -10.00 -10.37 -26.99
C HIS A 43 -8.91 -9.30 -26.80
N GLY A 44 -8.61 -9.05 -25.50
CA GLY A 44 -7.66 -8.01 -25.08
C GLY A 44 -6.24 -8.33 -25.51
N VAL A 45 -5.54 -7.33 -26.07
CA VAL A 45 -4.12 -7.40 -26.39
C VAL A 45 -3.41 -6.16 -25.86
N VAL A 46 -2.30 -6.36 -25.17
CA VAL A 46 -1.42 -5.28 -24.69
C VAL A 46 -0.02 -5.52 -25.23
N ILE A 47 0.53 -4.55 -25.94
CA ILE A 47 1.88 -4.61 -26.51
C ILE A 47 2.79 -3.76 -25.63
N VAL A 48 3.86 -4.37 -25.15
CA VAL A 48 4.86 -3.77 -24.27
C VAL A 48 6.19 -3.69 -24.96
N GLN A 49 6.91 -2.57 -24.79
CA GLN A 49 8.29 -2.41 -25.19
C GLN A 49 9.07 -1.70 -24.07
N GLY A 50 10.13 -2.30 -23.60
CA GLY A 50 10.84 -1.84 -22.42
C GLY A 50 9.91 -1.77 -21.22
N ASN A 51 9.79 -0.60 -20.58
CA ASN A 51 8.92 -0.43 -19.41
C ASN A 51 7.55 0.19 -19.73
N LYS A 52 7.14 0.27 -21.03
CA LYS A 52 5.95 1.01 -21.46
C LYS A 52 4.98 0.15 -22.24
N ILE A 53 3.70 0.45 -22.07
CA ILE A 53 2.66 0.03 -23.00
C ILE A 53 2.79 0.87 -24.27
N VAL A 54 3.01 0.22 -25.42
CA VAL A 54 3.14 0.90 -26.70
C VAL A 54 1.86 0.84 -27.51
N ASP A 55 1.03 -0.19 -27.29
CA ASP A 55 -0.32 -0.29 -27.86
C ASP A 55 -1.22 -1.18 -26.98
N VAL A 56 -2.54 -0.94 -27.01
CA VAL A 56 -3.54 -1.70 -26.24
C VAL A 56 -4.90 -1.62 -26.91
N GLY A 57 -5.61 -2.74 -26.99
CA GLY A 57 -6.95 -2.78 -27.57
C GLY A 57 -7.49 -4.18 -27.76
N SER A 58 -8.62 -4.30 -28.50
CA SER A 58 -9.23 -5.55 -28.90
C SER A 58 -8.67 -6.03 -30.23
N ASN A 59 -8.31 -7.31 -30.34
CA ASN A 59 -7.87 -7.94 -31.59
C ASN A 59 -6.73 -7.17 -32.32
N LEU A 60 -5.80 -6.56 -31.58
CA LEU A 60 -4.70 -5.82 -32.21
C LEU A 60 -3.82 -6.75 -33.05
N THR A 61 -3.31 -6.23 -34.17
CA THR A 61 -2.25 -6.89 -34.95
C THR A 61 -0.95 -6.88 -34.13
N ILE A 62 -0.45 -8.07 -33.84
CA ILE A 62 0.81 -8.23 -33.11
C ILE A 62 1.98 -7.98 -34.07
N PRO A 63 2.93 -7.08 -33.71
CA PRO A 63 4.10 -6.83 -34.52
C PRO A 63 4.95 -8.09 -34.76
N ASN A 64 5.50 -8.22 -35.97
CA ASN A 64 6.41 -9.32 -36.29
C ASN A 64 7.62 -9.29 -35.34
N GLY A 65 7.97 -10.46 -34.78
CA GLY A 65 9.11 -10.61 -33.89
C GLY A 65 8.79 -10.31 -32.40
N ALA A 66 7.56 -9.92 -32.07
CA ALA A 66 7.16 -9.78 -30.67
C ALA A 66 7.01 -11.16 -30.00
N GLN A 67 7.50 -11.30 -28.77
CA GLN A 67 7.22 -12.47 -27.95
C GLN A 67 5.73 -12.47 -27.56
N VAL A 68 5.00 -13.51 -27.89
CA VAL A 68 3.58 -13.62 -27.57
C VAL A 68 3.40 -14.47 -26.32
N ILE A 69 2.68 -13.94 -25.32
CA ILE A 69 2.19 -14.69 -24.17
C ILE A 69 0.67 -14.68 -24.22
N ASP A 70 0.07 -15.83 -24.52
CA ASP A 70 -1.38 -16.02 -24.61
C ASP A 70 -1.88 -16.72 -23.33
N PHE A 71 -2.76 -16.05 -22.60
CA PHE A 71 -3.33 -16.55 -21.35
C PHE A 71 -4.67 -17.31 -21.55
N GLY A 72 -5.19 -17.38 -22.79
CA GLY A 72 -6.45 -18.05 -23.10
C GLY A 72 -7.63 -17.47 -22.32
N ASP A 73 -8.38 -18.33 -21.63
CA ASP A 73 -9.53 -17.94 -20.80
C ASP A 73 -9.08 -17.22 -19.50
N ALA A 74 -8.60 -16.00 -19.68
CA ALA A 74 -8.14 -15.13 -18.61
C ALA A 74 -8.58 -13.68 -18.84
N THR A 75 -8.37 -12.83 -17.84
CA THR A 75 -8.58 -11.38 -17.92
C THR A 75 -7.26 -10.66 -17.63
N LEU A 76 -6.79 -9.84 -18.60
CA LEU A 76 -5.73 -8.86 -18.38
C LEU A 76 -6.28 -7.68 -17.57
N SER A 77 -5.44 -7.12 -16.70
CA SER A 77 -5.78 -5.93 -15.91
C SER A 77 -4.53 -5.08 -15.67
N PRO A 78 -4.68 -3.77 -15.39
CA PRO A 78 -3.59 -3.03 -14.75
C PRO A 78 -3.17 -3.76 -13.48
N GLY A 79 -1.89 -3.70 -13.14
CA GLY A 79 -1.42 -4.18 -11.85
C GLY A 79 -2.17 -3.51 -10.71
N PHE A 80 -2.63 -4.30 -9.74
CA PHE A 80 -3.38 -3.79 -8.59
C PHE A 80 -2.54 -2.87 -7.74
N MET A 81 -3.22 -1.95 -7.08
CA MET A 81 -2.66 -1.03 -6.09
C MET A 81 -3.34 -1.27 -4.74
N ASP A 82 -2.60 -1.00 -3.66
CA ASP A 82 -3.12 -1.04 -2.30
C ASP A 82 -2.68 0.23 -1.58
N ALA A 83 -3.62 1.12 -1.30
CA ALA A 83 -3.35 2.43 -0.72
C ALA A 83 -3.17 2.41 0.81
N HIS A 84 -3.21 1.22 1.45
CA HIS A 84 -3.01 1.09 2.89
C HIS A 84 -2.35 -0.25 3.24
N THR A 85 -1.03 -0.23 3.32
CA THR A 85 -0.21 -1.38 3.73
C THR A 85 0.84 -0.98 4.75
N HIS A 86 1.43 -2.00 5.42
CA HIS A 86 2.54 -1.86 6.35
C HIS A 86 3.58 -2.95 6.07
N LEU A 87 4.31 -2.87 4.95
CA LEU A 87 5.22 -3.92 4.48
C LEU A 87 6.44 -4.18 5.38
N THR A 88 6.60 -3.38 6.42
CA THR A 88 7.67 -3.53 7.41
C THR A 88 7.21 -4.15 8.71
N LEU A 89 5.89 -4.41 8.85
CA LEU A 89 5.25 -4.88 10.07
C LEU A 89 4.58 -6.24 9.87
N ASP A 90 4.37 -6.95 10.98
CA ASP A 90 3.61 -8.19 11.04
C ASP A 90 2.83 -8.24 12.36
N PHE A 91 1.50 -8.19 12.26
CA PHE A 91 0.58 -8.22 13.39
C PHE A 91 -0.28 -9.49 13.41
N THR A 92 0.15 -10.55 12.69
CA THR A 92 -0.62 -11.78 12.52
C THR A 92 -0.62 -12.68 13.74
N GLY A 93 0.37 -12.53 14.64
CA GLY A 93 0.47 -13.23 15.92
C GLY A 93 -0.57 -12.79 16.95
N ASN A 94 -0.58 -13.43 18.12
CA ASN A 94 -1.41 -12.97 19.23
C ASN A 94 -0.89 -11.65 19.80
N PHE A 95 -1.72 -10.97 20.58
CA PHE A 95 -1.42 -9.64 21.11
C PHE A 95 -0.10 -9.58 21.90
N ASN A 96 0.15 -10.59 22.75
CA ASN A 96 1.34 -10.59 23.63
C ASN A 96 2.62 -10.88 22.82
N GLU A 97 2.57 -11.82 21.87
CA GLU A 97 3.69 -12.11 20.94
C GLU A 97 4.07 -10.87 20.14
N ARG A 98 3.07 -10.16 19.61
CA ARG A 98 3.30 -8.90 18.91
C ARG A 98 3.99 -7.86 19.78
N ARG A 99 3.49 -7.65 21.01
CA ARG A 99 4.08 -6.69 21.97
C ARG A 99 5.50 -7.08 22.35
N LEU A 100 5.79 -8.37 22.47
CA LEU A 100 7.15 -8.86 22.70
C LEU A 100 8.05 -8.63 21.47
N ALA A 101 7.58 -8.92 20.28
CA ALA A 101 8.31 -8.70 19.03
C ALA A 101 8.66 -7.22 18.83
N GLU A 102 7.76 -6.29 19.15
CA GLU A 102 8.03 -4.84 19.11
C GLU A 102 9.24 -4.43 19.99
N LEU A 103 9.52 -5.19 21.06
CA LEU A 103 10.62 -4.90 21.99
C LEU A 103 11.91 -5.68 21.68
N THR A 104 11.82 -6.79 20.95
CA THR A 104 12.95 -7.73 20.78
C THR A 104 13.48 -7.82 19.37
N THR A 105 12.67 -7.43 18.34
CA THR A 105 13.06 -7.53 16.93
C THR A 105 13.99 -6.37 16.56
N ASN A 106 15.18 -6.70 16.04
CA ASN A 106 16.12 -5.70 15.56
C ASN A 106 15.66 -5.07 14.23
N VAL A 107 16.00 -3.82 14.00
CA VAL A 107 15.65 -3.09 12.77
C VAL A 107 16.20 -3.76 11.52
N SER A 108 17.39 -4.34 11.57
CA SER A 108 17.99 -5.11 10.48
C SER A 108 17.19 -6.38 10.15
N GLU A 109 16.65 -7.08 11.17
CA GLU A 109 15.77 -8.23 10.98
C GLU A 109 14.44 -7.81 10.33
N MET A 110 13.85 -6.72 10.81
CA MET A 110 12.64 -6.14 10.19
C MET A 110 12.87 -5.81 8.72
N ALA A 111 14.04 -5.24 8.36
CA ALA A 111 14.37 -4.94 6.98
C ALA A 111 14.48 -6.20 6.10
N ILE A 112 15.03 -7.29 6.63
CA ILE A 112 15.11 -8.58 5.93
C ILE A 112 13.71 -9.17 5.76
N ARG A 113 12.89 -9.21 6.81
CA ARG A 113 11.49 -9.71 6.74
C ARG A 113 10.65 -8.90 5.76
N ALA A 114 10.83 -7.59 5.72
CA ALA A 114 10.13 -6.69 4.79
C ALA A 114 10.36 -7.06 3.32
N THR A 115 11.51 -7.62 2.96
CA THR A 115 11.76 -8.10 1.58
C THR A 115 10.89 -9.30 1.21
N VAL A 116 10.59 -10.17 2.16
CA VAL A 116 9.68 -11.32 1.98
C VAL A 116 8.25 -10.82 1.80
N PHE A 117 7.81 -9.86 2.61
CA PHE A 117 6.48 -9.26 2.53
C PHE A 117 6.26 -8.50 1.22
N ALA A 118 7.28 -7.72 0.78
CA ALA A 118 7.24 -7.03 -0.49
C ALA A 118 7.11 -8.00 -1.69
N ARG A 119 7.88 -9.10 -1.68
CA ARG A 119 7.77 -10.14 -2.69
C ARG A 119 6.38 -10.77 -2.69
N ALA A 120 5.86 -11.17 -1.52
CA ALA A 120 4.55 -11.78 -1.38
C ALA A 120 3.44 -10.88 -1.93
N THR A 121 3.53 -9.56 -1.69
CA THR A 121 2.58 -8.56 -2.15
C THR A 121 2.62 -8.38 -3.67
N VAL A 122 3.80 -8.20 -4.28
CA VAL A 122 3.89 -8.03 -5.74
C VAL A 122 3.51 -9.31 -6.48
N GLU A 123 3.86 -10.48 -5.98
CA GLU A 123 3.47 -11.77 -6.57
C GLU A 123 1.95 -12.03 -6.46
N ALA A 124 1.25 -11.37 -5.54
CA ALA A 124 -0.20 -11.40 -5.45
C ALA A 124 -0.89 -10.48 -6.49
N GLY A 125 -0.13 -9.74 -7.32
CA GLY A 125 -0.66 -8.85 -8.34
C GLY A 125 -0.64 -7.38 -7.96
N PHE A 126 -0.21 -7.02 -6.74
CA PHE A 126 -0.15 -5.63 -6.27
C PHE A 126 1.18 -5.01 -6.68
N THR A 127 1.19 -4.30 -7.80
CA THR A 127 2.42 -3.72 -8.39
C THR A 127 2.78 -2.38 -7.80
N THR A 128 1.85 -1.73 -7.10
CA THR A 128 2.06 -0.46 -6.39
C THR A 128 1.39 -0.52 -5.02
N VAL A 129 2.04 0.02 -3.99
CA VAL A 129 1.44 0.17 -2.65
C VAL A 129 1.75 1.54 -2.06
N ARG A 130 0.87 2.00 -1.18
CA ARG A 130 1.16 3.05 -0.22
C ARG A 130 1.40 2.39 1.14
N ASP A 131 2.64 2.44 1.62
CA ASP A 131 3.01 2.00 2.96
C ASP A 131 2.78 3.17 3.92
N VAL A 132 1.78 3.02 4.79
CA VAL A 132 1.29 4.14 5.62
C VAL A 132 1.88 4.13 7.02
N GLY A 133 3.11 3.70 7.12
CA GLY A 133 3.93 3.89 8.30
C GLY A 133 4.50 2.61 8.88
N SER A 134 5.66 2.82 9.49
CA SER A 134 6.41 1.83 10.23
C SER A 134 6.53 2.27 11.69
N ARG A 135 6.53 1.32 12.61
CA ARG A 135 6.72 1.58 14.04
C ARG A 135 8.10 1.09 14.45
N TYR A 136 8.96 2.01 14.85
CA TYR A 136 10.26 1.68 15.42
C TYR A 136 10.44 2.48 16.71
N VAL A 137 10.22 1.83 17.81
CA VAL A 137 10.41 2.45 19.11
C VAL A 137 11.91 2.73 19.33
N GLY A 138 12.24 4.01 19.56
CA GLY A 138 13.62 4.42 19.86
C GLY A 138 14.59 4.39 18.68
N SER A 139 14.19 3.99 17.47
CA SER A 139 15.03 4.02 16.28
C SER A 139 14.71 5.22 15.38
N ARG A 140 15.75 5.81 14.79
CA ARG A 140 15.64 6.81 13.71
C ARG A 140 15.90 6.22 12.33
N GLU A 141 15.78 4.89 12.20
CA GLU A 141 15.93 4.20 10.91
C GLU A 141 14.57 4.08 10.25
N PHE A 142 14.54 4.23 8.92
CA PHE A 142 13.34 4.23 8.09
C PHE A 142 13.40 3.02 7.15
N VAL A 143 12.94 1.87 7.64
CA VAL A 143 13.00 0.59 6.91
C VAL A 143 12.12 0.62 5.65
N ASP A 144 10.97 1.27 5.70
CA ASP A 144 10.09 1.47 4.54
C ASP A 144 10.79 2.26 3.42
N VAL A 145 11.51 3.33 3.76
CA VAL A 145 12.33 4.11 2.82
C VAL A 145 13.48 3.25 2.27
N ALA A 146 14.14 2.48 3.13
CA ALA A 146 15.22 1.58 2.71
C ALA A 146 14.70 0.50 1.76
N LEU A 147 13.56 -0.12 2.07
CA LEU A 147 12.90 -1.14 1.24
C LEU A 147 12.50 -0.55 -0.12
N ARG A 148 11.81 0.59 -0.14
CA ARG A 148 11.47 1.31 -1.39
C ARG A 148 12.71 1.57 -2.24
N ASN A 149 13.77 2.09 -1.64
CA ASN A 149 14.99 2.43 -2.35
C ASN A 149 15.71 1.18 -2.90
N ALA A 150 15.70 0.06 -2.15
CA ALA A 150 16.24 -1.23 -2.59
C ALA A 150 15.44 -1.81 -3.77
N ILE A 151 14.10 -1.72 -3.73
CA ILE A 151 13.22 -2.13 -4.84
C ILE A 151 13.48 -1.27 -6.08
N ASN A 152 13.56 0.06 -5.92
CA ASN A 152 13.82 0.97 -7.03
C ASN A 152 15.20 0.75 -7.70
N LYS A 153 16.19 0.26 -6.94
CA LYS A 153 17.51 -0.13 -7.44
C LYS A 153 17.55 -1.55 -8.02
N GLY A 154 16.44 -2.30 -7.95
CA GLY A 154 16.37 -3.70 -8.38
C GLY A 154 17.11 -4.70 -7.48
N LEU A 155 17.50 -4.31 -6.28
CA LEU A 155 18.15 -5.19 -5.30
C LEU A 155 17.15 -6.15 -4.62
N VAL A 156 15.89 -5.74 -4.54
CA VAL A 156 14.79 -6.50 -3.94
C VAL A 156 13.62 -6.52 -4.91
N VAL A 157 12.95 -7.67 -5.02
CA VAL A 157 11.70 -7.81 -5.76
C VAL A 157 10.54 -7.35 -4.88
N GLY A 158 9.76 -6.40 -5.38
CA GLY A 158 8.61 -5.84 -4.65
C GLY A 158 7.81 -4.85 -5.48
N PRO A 159 6.69 -4.33 -4.93
CA PRO A 159 5.86 -3.32 -5.57
C PRO A 159 6.58 -1.97 -5.64
N ARG A 160 6.08 -1.06 -6.48
CA ARG A 160 6.39 0.37 -6.34
C ARG A 160 5.80 0.85 -5.01
N MET A 161 6.59 1.53 -4.19
CA MET A 161 6.16 1.99 -2.88
C MET A 161 6.10 3.52 -2.81
N LEU A 162 5.02 4.04 -2.22
CA LEU A 162 4.95 5.38 -1.65
C LEU A 162 4.93 5.19 -0.14
N VAL A 163 5.87 5.79 0.58
CA VAL A 163 6.11 5.49 2.00
C VAL A 163 5.84 6.70 2.89
N ALA A 164 5.31 6.44 4.08
CA ALA A 164 4.95 7.48 5.04
C ALA A 164 6.00 7.68 6.14
N THR A 165 7.01 6.83 6.22
CA THR A 165 7.97 6.83 7.33
C THR A 165 7.30 6.48 8.66
N LYS A 166 7.19 7.41 9.63
CA LYS A 166 6.46 7.21 10.88
C LYS A 166 5.08 7.85 10.80
N GLY A 167 4.11 7.26 11.48
CA GLY A 167 2.81 7.89 11.66
C GLY A 167 2.87 9.00 12.71
N ILE A 168 2.17 10.11 12.48
CA ILE A 168 2.06 11.25 13.40
C ILE A 168 0.83 11.04 14.30
N GLY A 169 0.96 11.25 15.60
CA GLY A 169 -0.12 11.15 16.58
C GLY A 169 0.18 11.91 17.86
N ALA A 170 -0.84 12.07 18.71
CA ALA A 170 -0.71 12.75 20.00
C ALA A 170 -0.10 11.82 21.05
N THR A 171 0.47 12.40 22.12
CA THR A 171 0.90 11.68 23.32
C THR A 171 -0.25 10.82 23.88
N GLY A 172 0.04 9.52 24.13
CA GLY A 172 -0.94 8.53 24.59
C GLY A 172 -1.95 8.09 23.54
N GLY A 173 -1.89 8.62 22.32
CA GLY A 173 -2.76 8.29 21.22
C GLY A 173 -2.44 6.98 20.51
N HIS A 174 -3.21 6.66 19.46
CA HIS A 174 -3.10 5.40 18.71
C HIS A 174 -1.70 5.17 18.13
N PHE A 175 -1.02 6.22 17.71
CA PHE A 175 0.33 6.13 17.14
C PHE A 175 1.45 6.39 18.13
N ASP A 176 1.15 6.60 19.42
CA ASP A 176 2.21 6.69 20.42
C ASP A 176 2.89 5.32 20.61
N PRO A 177 4.15 5.17 20.16
CA PRO A 177 4.85 3.89 20.22
C PRO A 177 5.21 3.48 21.65
N THR A 178 5.14 4.41 22.61
CA THR A 178 5.45 4.16 24.02
C THR A 178 4.21 3.83 24.85
N SER A 179 3.02 4.04 24.28
CA SER A 179 1.75 3.84 24.99
C SER A 179 1.57 2.40 25.50
N GLY A 180 1.29 2.28 26.81
CA GLY A 180 1.10 0.99 27.49
C GLY A 180 2.39 0.25 27.82
N TYR A 181 3.55 0.88 27.70
CA TYR A 181 4.84 0.41 28.22
C TYR A 181 5.30 1.21 29.44
N ARG A 182 6.29 0.69 30.13
CA ARG A 182 6.96 1.41 31.23
C ARG A 182 7.94 2.43 30.66
N ASP A 183 7.91 3.64 31.14
CA ASP A 183 8.75 4.77 30.70
C ASP A 183 10.25 4.43 30.64
N LEU A 184 10.72 3.59 31.58
CA LEU A 184 12.12 3.18 31.65
C LEU A 184 12.61 2.35 30.43
N LEU A 185 11.69 1.82 29.60
CA LEU A 185 12.08 1.00 28.45
C LEU A 185 12.67 1.82 27.30
N PHE A 186 12.38 3.10 27.22
CA PHE A 186 12.75 3.93 26.07
C PHE A 186 13.82 4.99 26.39
N GLY A 187 14.15 5.19 27.67
CA GLY A 187 15.22 6.10 28.11
C GLY A 187 14.97 7.59 27.86
N ARG A 188 13.88 7.94 27.19
CA ARG A 188 13.39 9.30 26.91
C ARG A 188 11.91 9.29 26.59
N GLU A 189 11.26 10.42 26.72
CA GLU A 189 9.92 10.62 26.19
C GLU A 189 9.94 10.64 24.66
N ALA A 190 8.83 10.18 24.05
CA ALA A 190 8.64 10.27 22.61
C ALA A 190 8.41 11.74 22.20
N ASP A 191 8.94 12.14 21.05
CA ASP A 191 8.82 13.49 20.53
C ASP A 191 8.47 13.47 19.02
N TYR A 192 8.51 14.64 18.37
CA TYR A 192 8.21 14.75 16.94
C TYR A 192 9.11 13.86 16.06
N THR A 193 10.28 13.44 16.53
CA THR A 193 11.16 12.49 15.80
C THR A 193 10.67 11.04 15.88
N ASP A 194 9.73 10.75 16.78
CA ASP A 194 9.01 9.48 16.89
C ASP A 194 7.60 9.60 16.27
N GLY A 195 7.24 10.78 15.79
CA GLY A 195 5.92 11.11 15.26
C GLY A 195 4.96 11.66 16.34
N ILE A 196 5.42 11.95 17.57
CA ILE A 196 4.54 12.41 18.65
C ILE A 196 4.51 13.93 18.72
N VAL A 197 3.30 14.47 18.74
CA VAL A 197 3.01 15.91 18.64
C VAL A 197 1.89 16.30 19.58
N ASP A 198 2.02 17.49 20.22
CA ASP A 198 1.05 18.05 21.15
C ASP A 198 0.83 19.56 20.93
N SER A 199 1.23 20.04 19.75
CA SER A 199 1.00 21.42 19.31
C SER A 199 1.05 21.54 17.77
N PRO A 200 0.45 22.58 17.17
CA PRO A 200 0.59 22.84 15.74
C PRO A 200 2.06 23.01 15.28
N GLU A 201 2.92 23.54 16.14
CA GLU A 201 4.36 23.71 15.88
C GLU A 201 5.07 22.36 15.82
N ASP A 202 4.74 21.42 16.71
CA ASP A 202 5.31 20.07 16.69
C ASP A 202 4.84 19.29 15.49
N VAL A 203 3.56 19.43 15.10
CA VAL A 203 3.03 18.86 13.85
C VAL A 203 3.86 19.32 12.65
N ARG A 204 4.13 20.64 12.52
CA ARG A 204 4.96 21.15 11.41
C ARG A 204 6.39 20.61 11.45
N LYS A 205 6.97 20.46 12.65
CA LYS A 205 8.30 19.85 12.81
C LYS A 205 8.29 18.38 12.39
N ALA A 206 7.26 17.61 12.83
CA ALA A 206 7.12 16.21 12.47
C ALA A 206 6.98 16.04 10.96
N VAL A 207 6.08 16.76 10.30
CA VAL A 207 5.91 16.72 8.83
C VAL A 207 7.24 16.98 8.10
N ARG A 208 7.98 18.04 8.50
CA ARG A 208 9.28 18.36 7.90
C ARG A 208 10.31 17.27 8.16
N PHE A 209 10.28 16.67 9.34
CA PHE A 209 11.17 15.57 9.72
C PHE A 209 10.92 14.34 8.86
N GLU A 210 9.65 13.92 8.67
CA GLU A 210 9.29 12.79 7.84
C GLU A 210 9.66 13.03 6.37
N VAL A 211 9.37 14.21 5.83
CA VAL A 211 9.75 14.59 4.47
C VAL A 211 11.27 14.62 4.27
N LYS A 212 12.02 15.15 5.24
CA LYS A 212 13.49 15.14 5.22
C LYS A 212 14.04 13.71 5.15
N ASN A 213 13.39 12.76 5.80
CA ASN A 213 13.81 11.36 5.84
C ASN A 213 13.25 10.51 4.69
N GLY A 214 12.50 11.11 3.76
CA GLY A 214 12.12 10.48 2.51
C GLY A 214 10.66 10.08 2.40
N ALA A 215 9.77 10.61 3.22
CA ALA A 215 8.34 10.36 3.10
C ALA A 215 7.80 10.86 1.75
N ASP A 216 6.98 10.01 1.10
CA ASP A 216 6.23 10.33 -0.11
C ASP A 216 4.80 10.81 0.23
N VAL A 217 4.28 10.41 1.37
CA VAL A 217 2.96 10.73 1.91
C VAL A 217 3.11 10.99 3.42
N ILE A 218 2.20 11.74 4.01
CA ILE A 218 2.12 11.92 5.47
C ILE A 218 0.96 11.10 5.99
N LYS A 219 1.21 10.32 7.05
CA LYS A 219 0.21 9.55 7.79
C LYS A 219 0.05 10.10 9.19
N ALA A 220 -1.20 10.27 9.63
CA ALA A 220 -1.49 10.64 11.03
C ALA A 220 -2.63 9.78 11.60
N ALA A 221 -2.70 9.67 12.93
CA ALA A 221 -3.87 9.18 13.66
C ALA A 221 -4.65 10.37 14.21
N VAL A 222 -5.89 10.53 13.78
CA VAL A 222 -6.77 11.64 14.23
C VAL A 222 -7.84 11.17 15.19
N SER A 223 -8.06 9.85 15.32
CA SER A 223 -8.86 9.23 16.37
C SER A 223 -8.12 8.07 17.02
N GLY A 224 -8.65 7.56 18.12
CA GLY A 224 -8.19 6.32 18.70
C GLY A 224 -8.33 5.13 17.77
N GLY A 225 -7.72 4.00 18.12
CA GLY A 225 -7.69 2.80 17.30
C GLY A 225 -8.21 1.55 18.00
N VAL A 226 -8.51 0.53 17.20
CA VAL A 226 -9.02 -0.76 17.69
C VAL A 226 -7.92 -1.52 18.46
N LEU A 227 -6.66 -1.42 18.04
CA LEU A 227 -5.56 -2.23 18.58
C LEU A 227 -4.65 -1.48 19.56
N SER A 228 -5.04 -0.32 20.07
CA SER A 228 -4.37 0.44 21.11
C SER A 228 -5.10 0.32 22.45
N LEU A 229 -4.37 0.31 23.58
CA LEU A 229 -4.94 0.09 24.91
C LEU A 229 -5.34 1.37 25.64
N ALA A 230 -4.68 2.49 25.34
CA ALA A 230 -4.75 3.71 26.14
C ALA A 230 -5.80 4.72 25.65
N ASP A 231 -6.49 4.44 24.56
CA ASP A 231 -7.43 5.36 23.93
C ASP A 231 -8.83 4.75 23.72
N GLU A 232 -9.81 5.59 23.50
CA GLU A 232 -11.14 5.20 23.01
C GLU A 232 -11.17 5.30 21.47
N VAL A 233 -11.77 4.31 20.81
CA VAL A 233 -11.66 4.12 19.35
C VAL A 233 -12.25 5.27 18.52
N ASP A 234 -13.23 5.99 19.06
CA ASP A 234 -13.99 7.03 18.35
C ASP A 234 -13.69 8.47 18.79
N THR A 235 -12.79 8.65 19.77
CA THR A 235 -12.46 9.99 20.28
C THR A 235 -11.39 10.69 19.43
N PRO A 236 -11.54 12.01 19.14
CA PRO A 236 -10.49 12.79 18.49
C PRO A 236 -9.19 12.80 19.30
N GLN A 237 -8.05 12.76 18.60
CA GLN A 237 -6.71 12.79 19.22
C GLN A 237 -5.91 14.02 18.82
N LEU A 238 -6.13 14.58 17.65
CA LEU A 238 -5.58 15.87 17.24
C LEU A 238 -6.64 16.96 17.34
N THR A 239 -6.25 18.13 17.79
CA THR A 239 -7.11 19.32 17.78
C THR A 239 -7.31 19.83 16.35
N PRO A 240 -8.36 20.63 16.06
CA PRO A 240 -8.54 21.24 14.75
C PRO A 240 -7.34 22.09 14.30
N GLY A 241 -6.65 22.75 15.24
CA GLY A 241 -5.43 23.55 14.95
C GLY A 241 -4.25 22.67 14.50
N GLU A 242 -4.07 21.52 15.13
CA GLU A 242 -3.04 20.53 14.76
C GLU A 242 -3.36 19.89 13.40
N MET A 243 -4.62 19.53 13.14
CA MET A 243 -5.04 19.02 11.83
C MET A 243 -4.86 20.05 10.71
N ALA A 244 -5.19 21.31 10.97
CA ALA A 244 -4.94 22.39 10.01
C ALA A 244 -3.43 22.55 9.72
N ALA A 245 -2.58 22.48 10.75
CA ALA A 245 -1.13 22.53 10.59
C ALA A 245 -0.57 21.33 9.82
N LEU A 246 -1.12 20.12 10.08
CA LEU A 246 -0.76 18.89 9.38
C LEU A 246 -1.00 19.01 7.86
N VAL A 247 -2.20 19.42 7.47
CA VAL A 247 -2.58 19.53 6.07
C VAL A 247 -1.84 20.66 5.37
N ASP A 248 -1.79 21.87 5.98
CA ASP A 248 -1.11 23.02 5.42
C ASP A 248 0.37 22.73 5.14
N GLU A 249 1.10 22.23 6.13
CA GLU A 249 2.54 21.94 5.97
C GLU A 249 2.78 20.82 4.96
N SER A 250 1.97 19.76 4.97
CA SER A 250 2.09 18.64 4.04
C SER A 250 1.84 19.07 2.60
N HIS A 251 0.73 19.78 2.33
CA HIS A 251 0.39 20.23 0.99
C HIS A 251 1.39 21.27 0.45
N ARG A 252 1.93 22.17 1.31
CA ARG A 252 3.02 23.09 0.94
C ARG A 252 4.27 22.33 0.46
N LEU A 253 4.55 21.16 1.06
CA LEU A 253 5.63 20.25 0.67
C LEU A 253 5.21 19.26 -0.44
N ARG A 254 4.01 19.44 -1.03
CA ARG A 254 3.43 18.60 -2.08
C ARG A 254 3.29 17.13 -1.65
N LYS A 255 2.96 16.90 -0.38
CA LYS A 255 2.68 15.59 0.18
C LYS A 255 1.20 15.47 0.47
N LYS A 256 0.61 14.34 0.09
CA LYS A 256 -0.76 13.98 0.45
C LYS A 256 -0.83 13.54 1.90
N VAL A 257 -2.02 13.66 2.50
CA VAL A 257 -2.27 13.33 3.89
C VAL A 257 -3.29 12.19 3.97
N ALA A 258 -2.90 11.08 4.57
CA ALA A 258 -3.75 9.95 4.91
C ALA A 258 -3.96 9.91 6.42
N VAL A 259 -5.19 9.76 6.90
CA VAL A 259 -5.44 9.72 8.35
C VAL A 259 -6.16 8.45 8.79
N HIS A 260 -5.58 7.76 9.78
CA HIS A 260 -6.30 6.75 10.55
C HIS A 260 -7.44 7.44 11.31
N CYS A 261 -8.64 6.97 11.13
CA CYS A 261 -9.82 7.54 11.78
C CYS A 261 -10.95 6.53 11.88
N HIS A 262 -11.50 6.33 13.06
CA HIS A 262 -12.76 5.61 13.25
C HIS A 262 -13.89 6.55 13.63
N GLY A 263 -13.64 7.55 14.48
CA GLY A 263 -14.66 8.44 15.07
C GLY A 263 -15.25 9.44 14.09
N ASP A 264 -16.55 9.69 14.17
CA ASP A 264 -17.27 10.62 13.30
C ASP A 264 -16.80 12.07 13.45
N GLN A 265 -16.61 12.54 14.71
CA GLN A 265 -16.14 13.89 14.96
C GLN A 265 -14.74 14.12 14.39
N ALA A 266 -13.80 13.20 14.67
CA ALA A 266 -12.43 13.27 14.16
C ALA A 266 -12.39 13.25 12.63
N ALA A 267 -13.25 12.41 11.99
CA ALA A 267 -13.36 12.37 10.53
C ALA A 267 -13.86 13.70 9.97
N ARG A 268 -14.87 14.31 10.58
CA ARG A 268 -15.39 15.62 10.16
C ARG A 268 -14.30 16.70 10.21
N GLU A 269 -13.62 16.82 11.34
CA GLU A 269 -12.57 17.82 11.56
C GLU A 269 -11.40 17.62 10.59
N ALA A 270 -10.99 16.35 10.35
CA ALA A 270 -9.95 16.02 9.37
C ALA A 270 -10.35 16.36 7.92
N ILE A 271 -11.60 16.06 7.53
CA ILE A 271 -12.12 16.41 6.20
C ILE A 271 -12.24 17.92 6.03
N GLU A 272 -12.66 18.65 7.06
CA GLU A 272 -12.71 20.13 7.06
C GLU A 272 -11.31 20.71 6.88
N ALA A 273 -10.30 20.14 7.55
CA ALA A 273 -8.91 20.54 7.38
C ALA A 273 -8.35 20.24 5.97
N GLY A 274 -8.95 19.31 5.21
CA GLY A 274 -8.60 19.05 3.83
C GLY A 274 -7.69 17.84 3.60
N VAL A 275 -7.79 16.80 4.44
CA VAL A 275 -7.05 15.53 4.24
C VAL A 275 -7.44 14.85 2.92
N ASP A 276 -6.50 14.11 2.31
CA ASP A 276 -6.72 13.45 1.03
C ASP A 276 -7.47 12.12 1.18
N SER A 277 -7.25 11.37 2.26
CA SER A 277 -7.98 10.13 2.54
C SER A 277 -8.23 9.90 4.02
N ILE A 278 -9.40 9.31 4.31
CA ILE A 278 -9.77 8.73 5.60
C ILE A 278 -9.60 7.22 5.49
N GLU A 279 -8.81 6.65 6.38
CA GLU A 279 -8.58 5.22 6.51
C GLU A 279 -9.56 4.64 7.54
N HIS A 280 -10.17 3.50 7.25
CA HIS A 280 -11.20 2.80 8.04
C HIS A 280 -12.57 3.49 8.08
N GLY A 281 -12.70 4.62 8.75
CA GLY A 281 -13.93 5.45 8.78
C GLY A 281 -15.13 4.82 9.49
N SER A 282 -14.95 3.84 10.39
CA SER A 282 -15.98 2.89 10.83
C SER A 282 -17.27 3.54 11.35
N PHE A 283 -17.19 4.66 12.07
CA PHE A 283 -18.34 5.32 12.70
C PHE A 283 -18.82 6.58 11.97
N MET A 284 -18.33 6.86 10.76
CA MET A 284 -18.77 8.03 10.00
C MET A 284 -20.26 7.99 9.69
N LYS A 285 -20.93 9.10 9.99
CA LYS A 285 -22.36 9.31 9.78
C LYS A 285 -22.65 9.86 8.37
N PRO A 286 -23.91 9.79 7.89
CA PRO A 286 -24.28 10.32 6.57
C PRO A 286 -23.91 11.78 6.35
N GLU A 287 -23.97 12.62 7.40
CA GLU A 287 -23.60 14.04 7.34
C GLU A 287 -22.11 14.20 7.04
N THR A 288 -21.27 13.41 7.70
CA THR A 288 -19.80 13.38 7.48
C THR A 288 -19.46 12.81 6.11
N LEU A 289 -20.17 11.78 5.64
CA LEU A 289 -20.02 11.27 4.27
C LEU A 289 -20.43 12.34 3.23
N THR A 290 -21.47 13.14 3.50
CA THR A 290 -21.84 14.27 2.63
C THR A 290 -20.72 15.30 2.53
N LEU A 291 -20.10 15.64 3.66
CA LEU A 291 -18.94 16.56 3.68
C LEU A 291 -17.77 15.96 2.90
N MET A 292 -17.46 14.66 3.11
CA MET A 292 -16.41 13.93 2.41
C MET A 292 -16.61 13.97 0.89
N LYS A 293 -17.83 13.75 0.41
CA LYS A 293 -18.18 13.87 -1.01
C LYS A 293 -17.90 15.26 -1.55
N ASN A 294 -18.35 16.29 -0.83
CA ASN A 294 -18.20 17.68 -1.25
C ASN A 294 -16.73 18.13 -1.31
N LYS A 295 -15.90 17.63 -0.42
CA LYS A 295 -14.45 17.89 -0.37
C LYS A 295 -13.65 17.01 -1.33
N GLY A 296 -14.21 15.90 -1.82
CA GLY A 296 -13.52 14.94 -2.69
C GLY A 296 -12.51 14.07 -1.98
N THR A 297 -12.57 13.99 -0.64
CA THR A 297 -11.73 13.12 0.18
C THR A 297 -12.05 11.65 -0.10
N TYR A 298 -11.03 10.81 -0.18
CA TYR A 298 -11.18 9.36 -0.40
C TYR A 298 -11.48 8.60 0.89
N LEU A 299 -12.28 7.54 0.78
CA LEU A 299 -12.42 6.52 1.81
C LEU A 299 -11.58 5.30 1.44
N THR A 300 -10.70 4.85 2.35
CA THR A 300 -9.94 3.60 2.26
C THR A 300 -10.45 2.66 3.35
N PRO A 301 -11.36 1.71 3.07
CA PRO A 301 -12.19 1.08 4.10
C PRO A 301 -11.51 -0.03 4.89
N THR A 302 -10.49 -0.69 4.36
CA THR A 302 -9.70 -1.75 5.02
C THR A 302 -10.55 -2.86 5.67
N LEU A 303 -11.53 -3.38 4.94
CA LEU A 303 -12.50 -4.35 5.46
C LEU A 303 -11.81 -5.64 5.90
N MET A 304 -10.74 -6.05 5.20
CA MET A 304 -10.02 -7.29 5.49
C MET A 304 -9.36 -7.28 6.87
N ALA A 305 -8.80 -6.14 7.30
CA ALA A 305 -8.19 -6.03 8.62
C ALA A 305 -9.19 -6.34 9.72
N SER A 306 -10.40 -5.77 9.64
CA SER A 306 -11.44 -6.00 10.63
C SER A 306 -12.01 -7.43 10.58
N GLU A 307 -12.09 -8.07 9.39
CA GLU A 307 -12.44 -9.51 9.27
C GLU A 307 -11.40 -10.39 9.99
N TRP A 308 -10.12 -10.10 9.74
CA TRP A 308 -9.05 -10.86 10.37
C TRP A 308 -9.06 -10.72 11.90
N ILE A 309 -9.19 -9.49 12.42
CA ILE A 309 -9.28 -9.25 13.87
C ILE A 309 -10.45 -10.03 14.45
N MET A 310 -11.61 -9.98 13.82
CA MET A 310 -12.80 -10.72 14.30
C MET A 310 -12.61 -12.24 14.25
N SER A 311 -11.92 -12.77 13.25
CA SER A 311 -11.60 -14.21 13.17
C SER A 311 -10.64 -14.70 14.25
N LYS A 312 -9.93 -13.78 14.92
CA LYS A 312 -8.96 -14.03 15.98
C LYS A 312 -9.31 -13.30 17.28
N ILE A 313 -10.55 -12.90 17.45
CA ILE A 313 -10.99 -11.97 18.51
C ILE A 313 -10.60 -12.45 19.92
N ASP A 314 -10.61 -13.75 20.14
CA ASP A 314 -10.30 -14.34 21.45
C ASP A 314 -8.79 -14.25 21.80
N ASN A 315 -7.94 -13.92 20.85
CA ASN A 315 -6.49 -13.70 21.05
C ASN A 315 -6.19 -12.28 21.57
N TYR A 316 -7.18 -11.42 21.69
CA TYR A 316 -7.02 -10.03 22.12
C TYR A 316 -7.54 -9.81 23.55
N PRO A 317 -6.95 -8.84 24.30
CA PRO A 317 -7.48 -8.44 25.61
C PRO A 317 -8.96 -8.00 25.52
N PRO A 318 -9.77 -8.21 26.60
CA PRO A 318 -11.21 -7.87 26.58
C PRO A 318 -11.53 -6.44 26.16
N ALA A 319 -10.71 -5.45 26.56
CA ALA A 319 -10.90 -4.06 26.16
C ALA A 319 -10.80 -3.88 24.65
N LEU A 320 -9.84 -4.53 23.98
CA LEU A 320 -9.69 -4.49 22.53
C LEU A 320 -10.80 -5.26 21.81
N GLN A 321 -11.31 -6.36 22.39
CA GLN A 321 -12.44 -7.09 21.84
C GLN A 321 -13.69 -6.21 21.75
N LEU A 322 -13.96 -5.38 22.77
CA LEU A 322 -15.10 -4.46 22.74
C LEU A 322 -14.98 -3.43 21.62
N LYS A 323 -13.81 -2.79 21.48
CA LYS A 323 -13.53 -1.83 20.40
C LYS A 323 -13.64 -2.47 19.02
N ALA A 324 -13.05 -3.67 18.84
CA ALA A 324 -13.09 -4.41 17.59
C ALA A 324 -14.51 -4.74 17.15
N ARG A 325 -15.34 -5.27 18.07
CA ARG A 325 -16.75 -5.58 17.80
C ARG A 325 -17.56 -4.34 17.44
N ALA A 326 -17.34 -3.22 18.15
CA ALA A 326 -18.04 -1.97 17.87
C ALA A 326 -17.70 -1.45 16.46
N ALA A 327 -16.42 -1.36 16.12
CA ALA A 327 -15.96 -0.90 14.79
C ALA A 327 -16.42 -1.85 13.67
N TYR A 328 -16.32 -3.17 13.88
CA TYR A 328 -16.77 -4.18 12.94
C TYR A 328 -18.28 -4.07 12.63
N ASN A 329 -19.10 -3.90 13.64
CA ASN A 329 -20.55 -3.80 13.44
C ASN A 329 -20.95 -2.53 12.67
N ALA A 330 -20.27 -1.40 12.96
CA ALA A 330 -20.58 -0.12 12.34
C ALA A 330 -20.10 -0.01 10.87
N ARG A 331 -18.94 -0.59 10.54
CA ARG A 331 -18.27 -0.42 9.23
C ARG A 331 -19.11 -0.83 8.03
N SER A 332 -19.91 -1.89 8.15
CA SER A 332 -20.69 -2.42 7.03
C SER A 332 -21.82 -1.48 6.61
N GLU A 333 -22.48 -0.84 7.57
CA GLU A 333 -23.49 0.18 7.28
C GLU A 333 -22.84 1.44 6.71
N MET A 334 -21.75 1.90 7.33
CA MET A 334 -20.97 3.05 6.84
C MET A 334 -20.56 2.84 5.38
N PHE A 335 -19.98 1.66 5.03
CA PHE A 335 -19.54 1.35 3.69
C PHE A 335 -20.70 1.34 2.68
N ARG A 336 -21.84 0.71 3.02
CA ARG A 336 -23.05 0.75 2.16
C ARG A 336 -23.56 2.18 1.96
N ASN A 337 -23.55 3.01 2.99
CA ASN A 337 -23.93 4.41 2.89
C ASN A 337 -22.95 5.18 1.99
N ALA A 338 -21.64 4.93 2.12
CA ALA A 338 -20.62 5.53 1.26
C ALA A 338 -20.84 5.17 -0.22
N LEU A 339 -21.12 3.89 -0.52
CA LEU A 339 -21.46 3.44 -1.88
C LEU A 339 -22.70 4.16 -2.43
N LYS A 340 -23.80 4.14 -1.67
CA LYS A 340 -25.07 4.77 -2.06
C LYS A 340 -24.93 6.27 -2.31
N MET A 341 -24.08 6.94 -1.55
CA MET A 341 -23.84 8.38 -1.67
C MET A 341 -22.80 8.72 -2.76
N GLY A 342 -22.12 7.73 -3.35
CA GLY A 342 -21.11 7.92 -4.39
C GLY A 342 -19.85 8.59 -3.87
N ILE A 343 -19.37 8.15 -2.71
CA ILE A 343 -18.07 8.56 -2.15
C ILE A 343 -16.96 7.97 -3.02
N LYS A 344 -15.88 8.72 -3.20
CA LYS A 344 -14.65 8.19 -3.80
C LYS A 344 -14.03 7.13 -2.89
N ILE A 345 -13.97 5.89 -3.35
CA ILE A 345 -13.39 4.78 -2.60
C ILE A 345 -12.08 4.35 -3.26
N SER A 346 -11.03 4.20 -2.45
CA SER A 346 -9.75 3.60 -2.79
C SER A 346 -9.67 2.20 -2.24
N PHE A 347 -8.83 1.37 -2.83
CA PHE A 347 -8.51 0.06 -2.32
C PHE A 347 -7.42 0.18 -1.26
N GLY A 348 -7.63 -0.40 -0.10
CA GLY A 348 -6.63 -0.48 0.94
C GLY A 348 -7.00 -1.55 1.95
N THR A 349 -6.01 -2.28 2.44
CA THR A 349 -6.26 -3.53 3.15
C THR A 349 -5.78 -3.54 4.59
N ASP A 350 -4.82 -2.68 4.94
CA ASP A 350 -4.10 -2.70 6.21
C ASP A 350 -3.30 -4.02 6.41
N ALA A 351 -2.70 -4.49 5.28
CA ALA A 351 -1.85 -5.69 5.30
C ALA A 351 -0.66 -5.48 6.24
N ALA A 352 -0.49 -6.34 7.15
CA ALA A 352 0.28 -6.61 8.33
C ALA A 352 -0.64 -7.08 9.46
N VAL A 353 -1.88 -6.54 9.56
CA VAL A 353 -2.92 -7.05 10.46
C VAL A 353 -3.25 -8.50 10.11
N PHE A 354 -3.18 -8.82 8.83
CA PHE A 354 -3.28 -10.19 8.28
C PHE A 354 -2.07 -10.47 7.37
N PRO A 355 -1.80 -11.74 6.98
CA PRO A 355 -0.61 -12.09 6.22
C PRO A 355 -0.51 -11.37 4.88
N HIS A 356 0.66 -10.80 4.59
CA HIS A 356 0.95 -10.13 3.32
C HIS A 356 0.72 -11.06 2.11
N GLY A 357 0.24 -10.49 1.01
CA GLY A 357 -0.10 -11.23 -0.20
C GLY A 357 -1.49 -11.86 -0.20
N GLN A 358 -2.33 -11.59 0.79
CA GLN A 358 -3.75 -11.90 0.82
C GLN A 358 -4.63 -10.68 0.56
N ASN A 359 -4.04 -9.60 0.09
CA ASN A 359 -4.69 -8.30 -0.13
C ASN A 359 -5.96 -8.41 -1.00
N ALA A 360 -5.97 -9.28 -2.01
CA ALA A 360 -7.09 -9.44 -2.94
C ALA A 360 -8.41 -9.91 -2.29
N LYS A 361 -8.38 -10.43 -1.07
CA LYS A 361 -9.61 -10.77 -0.32
C LYS A 361 -10.49 -9.55 -0.04
N GLU A 362 -9.94 -8.35 -0.01
CA GLU A 362 -10.70 -7.10 0.13
C GLU A 362 -11.75 -6.93 -0.99
N PHE A 363 -11.46 -7.39 -2.22
CA PHE A 363 -12.42 -7.32 -3.32
C PHE A 363 -13.72 -8.06 -3.02
N ALA A 364 -13.62 -9.28 -2.47
CA ALA A 364 -14.78 -10.08 -2.12
C ALA A 364 -15.60 -9.43 -1.00
N LEU A 365 -14.94 -8.77 -0.05
CA LEU A 365 -15.61 -8.03 1.04
C LEU A 365 -16.34 -6.79 0.51
N MET A 366 -15.69 -6.01 -0.36
CA MET A 366 -16.33 -4.86 -0.99
C MET A 366 -17.57 -5.26 -1.81
N THR A 367 -17.46 -6.31 -2.62
CA THR A 367 -18.59 -6.79 -3.45
C THR A 367 -19.68 -7.42 -2.58
N GLY A 368 -19.33 -8.13 -1.52
CA GLY A 368 -20.27 -8.67 -0.55
C GLY A 368 -21.08 -7.58 0.19
N LEU A 369 -20.57 -6.36 0.26
CA LEU A 369 -21.27 -5.20 0.81
C LEU A 369 -22.01 -4.36 -0.25
N GLY A 370 -22.04 -4.79 -1.51
CA GLY A 370 -22.88 -4.22 -2.57
C GLY A 370 -22.14 -3.40 -3.63
N MET A 371 -20.80 -3.34 -3.61
CA MET A 371 -20.04 -2.75 -4.71
C MET A 371 -20.11 -3.65 -5.95
N THR A 372 -20.20 -3.08 -7.15
CA THR A 372 -20.11 -3.89 -8.37
C THR A 372 -18.67 -4.41 -8.55
N PRO A 373 -18.46 -5.61 -9.14
CA PRO A 373 -17.11 -6.12 -9.39
C PRO A 373 -16.23 -5.16 -10.21
N ILE A 374 -16.77 -4.50 -11.20
CA ILE A 374 -16.05 -3.49 -12.02
C ILE A 374 -15.62 -2.30 -11.18
N ASP A 375 -16.49 -1.80 -10.30
CA ASP A 375 -16.12 -0.68 -9.43
C ASP A 375 -15.10 -1.12 -8.37
N ALA A 376 -15.18 -2.35 -7.87
CA ALA A 376 -14.17 -2.91 -6.99
C ALA A 376 -12.79 -2.98 -7.68
N LEU A 377 -12.71 -3.46 -8.93
CA LEU A 377 -11.47 -3.44 -9.71
C LEU A 377 -10.92 -2.01 -9.91
N ARG A 378 -11.81 -1.01 -10.10
CA ARG A 378 -11.39 0.39 -10.22
C ARG A 378 -10.77 0.93 -8.94
N THR A 379 -11.26 0.51 -7.77
CA THR A 379 -10.67 0.98 -6.50
C THR A 379 -9.19 0.67 -6.43
N ALA A 380 -8.76 -0.53 -6.85
CA ALA A 380 -7.37 -0.99 -6.83
C ALA A 380 -6.56 -0.62 -8.10
N THR A 381 -7.09 0.22 -8.96
CA THR A 381 -6.44 0.60 -10.23
C THR A 381 -6.52 2.11 -10.45
N SER A 382 -7.52 2.58 -11.21
CA SER A 382 -7.63 4.01 -11.56
C SER A 382 -7.91 4.90 -10.36
N ASN A 383 -8.73 4.47 -9.37
CA ASN A 383 -9.01 5.29 -8.19
C ASN A 383 -7.76 5.45 -7.31
N ASP A 384 -7.06 4.34 -7.05
CA ASP A 384 -5.80 4.40 -6.30
C ASP A 384 -4.75 5.21 -7.02
N ALA A 385 -4.64 5.07 -8.34
CA ALA A 385 -3.71 5.88 -9.12
C ALA A 385 -3.99 7.39 -9.00
N GLU A 386 -5.28 7.80 -8.94
CA GLU A 386 -5.69 9.19 -8.69
C GLU A 386 -5.33 9.61 -7.26
N LEU A 387 -5.72 8.82 -6.25
CA LEU A 387 -5.40 9.08 -4.85
C LEU A 387 -3.90 9.19 -4.64
N LEU A 388 -3.11 8.28 -5.21
CA LEU A 388 -1.66 8.24 -5.05
C LEU A 388 -0.91 9.29 -5.90
N GLY A 389 -1.62 10.00 -6.79
CA GLY A 389 -1.04 11.04 -7.66
C GLY A 389 -0.17 10.48 -8.79
N ILE A 390 -0.41 9.24 -9.21
CA ILE A 390 0.36 8.57 -10.26
C ILE A 390 -0.48 8.20 -11.50
N ALA A 391 -1.70 8.68 -11.61
CA ALA A 391 -2.64 8.34 -12.69
C ALA A 391 -2.09 8.60 -14.10
N GLN A 392 -1.17 9.56 -14.26
CA GLN A 392 -0.48 9.80 -15.54
C GLN A 392 0.54 8.71 -15.90
N LYS A 393 0.92 7.85 -14.94
CA LYS A 393 1.97 6.84 -15.11
C LYS A 393 1.46 5.41 -15.06
N ALA A 394 0.41 5.12 -14.26
CA ALA A 394 -0.08 3.78 -13.98
C ALA A 394 -1.58 3.79 -13.63
N GLY A 395 -2.18 2.62 -13.37
CA GLY A 395 -3.56 2.45 -12.94
C GLY A 395 -4.55 2.16 -14.06
N THR A 396 -4.15 2.31 -15.30
CA THR A 396 -4.96 1.95 -16.48
C THR A 396 -4.06 1.36 -17.56
N LEU A 397 -4.62 0.52 -18.44
CA LEU A 397 -3.93 0.01 -19.62
C LEU A 397 -4.11 1.03 -20.76
N GLU A 398 -3.16 1.95 -20.87
CA GLU A 398 -3.14 2.98 -21.90
C GLU A 398 -1.76 3.15 -22.49
N LYS A 399 -1.70 3.48 -23.78
CA LYS A 399 -0.44 3.78 -24.49
C LYS A 399 0.36 4.85 -23.77
N GLY A 400 1.64 4.58 -23.55
CA GLY A 400 2.59 5.48 -22.89
C GLY A 400 2.67 5.32 -21.37
N LYS A 401 1.74 4.61 -20.73
CA LYS A 401 1.83 4.29 -19.30
C LYS A 401 2.84 3.17 -19.04
N LEU A 402 3.19 3.01 -17.78
CA LEU A 402 4.07 1.93 -17.34
C LEU A 402 3.39 0.57 -17.57
N ALA A 403 4.17 -0.40 -18.00
CA ALA A 403 3.71 -1.76 -18.18
C ALA A 403 3.65 -2.49 -16.84
N ASP A 404 2.69 -2.09 -16.00
CA ASP A 404 2.26 -2.77 -14.79
C ASP A 404 0.99 -3.54 -15.15
N ILE A 405 1.12 -4.83 -15.40
CA ILE A 405 0.05 -5.67 -16.00
C ILE A 405 -0.03 -6.99 -15.26
N ILE A 406 -1.24 -7.44 -14.98
CA ILE A 406 -1.51 -8.75 -14.41
C ILE A 406 -2.47 -9.54 -15.30
N ALA A 407 -2.43 -10.86 -15.16
CA ALA A 407 -3.46 -11.75 -15.69
C ALA A 407 -4.03 -12.61 -14.58
N MET A 408 -5.35 -12.75 -14.55
CA MET A 408 -6.09 -13.61 -13.64
C MET A 408 -7.01 -14.56 -14.42
N PRO A 409 -7.27 -15.80 -13.94
CA PRO A 409 -8.08 -16.77 -14.66
C PRO A 409 -9.55 -16.35 -14.71
N GLY A 410 -10.22 -16.63 -15.82
CA GLY A 410 -11.66 -16.42 -15.98
C GLY A 410 -12.07 -14.96 -16.03
N ASP A 411 -13.31 -14.70 -15.62
CA ASP A 411 -13.97 -13.39 -15.61
C ASP A 411 -14.17 -12.89 -14.17
N PRO A 412 -13.41 -11.87 -13.71
CA PRO A 412 -13.52 -11.32 -12.35
C PRO A 412 -14.84 -10.59 -12.12
N THR A 413 -15.62 -10.30 -13.16
CA THR A 413 -16.96 -9.70 -13.00
C THR A 413 -18.03 -10.74 -12.68
N ALA A 414 -17.80 -11.99 -13.07
CA ALA A 414 -18.64 -13.13 -12.74
C ALA A 414 -18.18 -13.80 -11.42
N ASP A 415 -16.88 -13.89 -11.19
CA ASP A 415 -16.27 -14.43 -9.96
C ASP A 415 -15.14 -13.52 -9.51
N ILE A 416 -15.44 -12.62 -8.60
CA ILE A 416 -14.46 -11.65 -8.08
C ILE A 416 -13.26 -12.33 -7.36
N THR A 417 -13.41 -13.58 -6.89
CA THR A 417 -12.31 -14.32 -6.28
C THR A 417 -11.22 -14.71 -7.28
N ALA A 418 -11.43 -14.52 -8.58
CA ALA A 418 -10.38 -14.61 -9.60
C ALA A 418 -9.20 -13.68 -9.29
N THR A 419 -9.45 -12.53 -8.65
CA THR A 419 -8.41 -11.59 -8.19
C THR A 419 -7.43 -12.20 -7.20
N GLU A 420 -7.84 -13.22 -6.44
CA GLU A 420 -6.97 -13.94 -5.50
C GLU A 420 -6.05 -14.96 -6.22
N ARG A 421 -6.34 -15.26 -7.49
CA ARG A 421 -5.66 -16.29 -8.29
C ARG A 421 -4.86 -15.69 -9.46
N VAL A 422 -4.39 -14.45 -9.34
CA VAL A 422 -3.48 -13.84 -10.32
C VAL A 422 -2.41 -14.86 -10.70
N SER A 423 -2.19 -15.09 -11.99
CA SER A 423 -1.23 -16.09 -12.54
C SER A 423 -0.04 -15.46 -13.25
N PHE A 424 -0.14 -14.20 -13.62
CA PHE A 424 0.93 -13.43 -14.25
C PHE A 424 1.04 -12.04 -13.63
N VAL A 425 2.28 -11.60 -13.41
CA VAL A 425 2.57 -10.26 -12.90
C VAL A 425 3.74 -9.68 -13.68
N MET A 426 3.51 -8.53 -14.31
CA MET A 426 4.51 -7.68 -14.92
C MET A 426 4.54 -6.33 -14.21
N LYS A 427 5.72 -5.86 -13.85
CA LYS A 427 5.93 -4.53 -13.26
C LYS A 427 6.99 -3.78 -14.05
N GLU A 428 6.64 -2.61 -14.57
CA GLU A 428 7.55 -1.78 -15.39
C GLU A 428 8.19 -2.60 -16.54
N GLY A 429 7.37 -3.43 -17.20
CA GLY A 429 7.80 -4.28 -18.32
C GLY A 429 8.59 -5.53 -17.92
N LYS A 430 8.96 -5.68 -16.66
CA LYS A 430 9.65 -6.87 -16.15
C LYS A 430 8.67 -7.90 -15.65
N ILE A 431 8.77 -9.12 -16.15
CA ILE A 431 7.97 -10.26 -15.66
C ILE A 431 8.47 -10.64 -14.27
N ILE A 432 7.64 -10.45 -13.27
CA ILE A 432 7.89 -10.84 -11.89
C ILE A 432 7.46 -12.30 -11.67
N ARG A 433 6.32 -12.68 -12.26
CA ARG A 433 5.77 -14.02 -12.17
C ARG A 433 5.03 -14.41 -13.45
N ASN A 434 5.22 -15.64 -13.89
CA ASN A 434 4.46 -16.25 -14.97
C ASN A 434 4.18 -17.72 -14.59
N GLY A 435 2.95 -17.97 -14.11
CA GLY A 435 2.51 -19.27 -13.59
C GLY A 435 1.86 -19.18 -12.21
N PRO A 436 1.44 -20.30 -11.63
CA PRO A 436 0.83 -20.34 -10.30
C PRO A 436 1.79 -19.81 -9.23
N ARG A 437 1.21 -19.16 -8.21
CA ARG A 437 1.98 -18.68 -7.08
C ARG A 437 2.50 -19.89 -6.30
N ALA A 438 3.79 -19.89 -5.96
CA ALA A 438 4.32 -20.88 -5.05
C ALA A 438 3.54 -20.83 -3.72
N PRO A 439 3.24 -21.97 -3.07
CA PRO A 439 2.69 -21.95 -1.74
C PRO A 439 3.58 -21.07 -0.87
N GLN A 440 2.98 -20.10 -0.18
CA GLN A 440 3.72 -19.41 0.89
C GLN A 440 4.14 -20.51 1.86
N SER A 441 5.44 -20.68 2.08
CA SER A 441 5.91 -21.44 3.24
C SER A 441 5.13 -20.89 4.43
N ALA A 442 4.51 -21.79 5.18
CA ALA A 442 3.70 -21.45 6.34
C ALA A 442 4.36 -20.29 7.06
N ALA A 443 3.58 -19.29 7.40
CA ALA A 443 4.01 -17.97 7.89
C ALA A 443 5.38 -18.09 8.55
N VAL A 444 6.31 -17.21 8.22
CA VAL A 444 7.54 -17.10 9.03
C VAL A 444 7.01 -17.07 10.45
N SER A 445 7.11 -18.18 11.19
CA SER A 445 6.44 -18.29 12.47
C SER A 445 6.96 -17.16 13.31
N SER A 446 6.05 -16.42 13.92
CA SER A 446 6.38 -15.42 14.95
C SER A 446 6.91 -16.12 16.22
N ASP A 447 7.16 -17.41 16.15
CA ASP A 447 7.78 -18.13 17.25
C ASP A 447 9.14 -17.49 17.50
N PRO A 448 9.39 -16.99 18.71
CA PRO A 448 10.72 -16.54 19.08
C PRO A 448 11.71 -17.69 18.80
N PRO A 449 12.92 -17.40 18.35
CA PRO A 449 13.92 -18.44 18.14
C PRO A 449 13.98 -19.28 19.42
N ASP A 450 13.97 -20.59 19.26
CA ASP A 450 14.16 -21.52 20.35
C ASP A 450 15.54 -21.20 20.98
N ILE A 451 15.53 -20.40 22.04
CA ILE A 451 16.72 -20.07 22.84
C ILE A 451 16.93 -21.13 23.93
N SER A 452 16.63 -22.39 23.66
CA SER A 452 17.12 -23.46 24.49
C SER A 452 18.65 -23.51 24.32
N MET A 453 19.36 -22.74 25.15
CA MET A 453 20.78 -22.89 25.32
C MET A 453 21.02 -24.30 25.84
N PRO A 454 21.95 -25.07 25.25
CA PRO A 454 22.36 -26.32 25.89
C PRO A 454 22.88 -25.96 27.27
N VAL A 455 22.25 -26.52 28.30
CA VAL A 455 22.73 -26.46 29.68
C VAL A 455 23.79 -27.51 29.76
N ASP A 456 25.06 -27.12 29.62
CA ASP A 456 26.22 -27.96 30.02
C ASP A 456 26.46 -27.83 31.54
#